data_33954829cb24b7ea5c8af725ab8896d4
#
_entry.id   33954829cb24b7ea5c8af725ab8896d4
#
_cell.length_a   1.000
_cell.length_b   1.000
_cell.length_c   1.000
_cell.angle_alpha   90.00
_cell.angle_beta   90.00
_cell.angle_gamma   90.00
#
_symmetry.space_group_name_H-M   'P 1'
#
loop_
_entity.id
_entity.type
_entity.pdbx_description
1 polymer ?
#
loop_
_entity_poly.entity_id
_entity_poly.type
_entity_poly.pdbx_seq_one_letter_code
_entity_poly.pdbx_strand_id
1 'polypeptide(L)'
;MRTSHFAAVVLSALVLVLPLAARAQAPQADVFDRVTHGYAVSEGGVKIHYASLGKGPLVVMIHGFPDFWYTWRHQMAALSERFQVVAIDQRGYNLSDQPKGVENYDLRLLVGDVAAVVRHLKADRATIVGHDWGGVVAWQTALAMPQMVERLIILNLPHPNGLLRELRSNPEQIKNSEYARNFQQKPPTDPTVFFGMPMTPQTLSGWVRDPVARARYVEAFGKSDFEAMLNYYKRNYPRASGADLPATPEPPKIAMPVLMFHGLNDQALHSDGLSGTWKWLEKDLTLVTVPGAGHFVQQDAADLVTSTMQWWLAMRVPK
;
A
#
# COMPACT_ATOMS: atom_id res chain seq x y z
N MET A 1 -26.71 77.25 -35.80
CA MET A 1 -25.83 76.15 -35.42
C MET A 1 -26.06 75.85 -33.95
N ARG A 2 -26.76 74.74 -33.65
CA ARG A 2 -27.00 74.30 -32.27
C ARG A 2 -26.12 73.11 -31.98
N THR A 3 -25.17 73.24 -31.07
CA THR A 3 -24.27 72.18 -30.58
C THR A 3 -24.96 71.51 -29.37
N SER A 4 -25.35 70.23 -29.57
CA SER A 4 -25.87 69.39 -28.52
C SER A 4 -24.67 68.68 -27.79
N HIS A 5 -24.59 68.87 -26.48
CA HIS A 5 -23.64 68.18 -25.64
C HIS A 5 -24.32 66.90 -25.10
N PHE A 6 -23.78 65.74 -25.46
CA PHE A 6 -24.14 64.46 -24.84
C PHE A 6 -23.26 64.25 -23.59
N ALA A 7 -23.89 64.19 -22.42
CA ALA A 7 -23.21 63.79 -21.19
C ALA A 7 -23.29 62.29 -21.07
N ALA A 8 -22.14 61.62 -21.06
CA ALA A 8 -22.05 60.19 -20.78
C ALA A 8 -22.02 59.94 -19.25
N VAL A 9 -23.01 59.25 -18.75
CA VAL A 9 -23.08 58.83 -17.36
C VAL A 9 -22.37 57.46 -17.28
N VAL A 10 -21.21 57.41 -16.63
CA VAL A 10 -20.45 56.17 -16.28
C VAL A 10 -20.97 55.64 -14.99
N LEU A 11 -21.69 54.51 -15.05
CA LEU A 11 -22.17 53.75 -13.88
C LEU A 11 -21.03 52.82 -13.44
N SER A 12 -20.33 53.16 -12.37
CA SER A 12 -19.30 52.28 -11.78
C SER A 12 -20.02 51.26 -10.86
N ALA A 13 -20.10 50.00 -11.29
CA ALA A 13 -20.58 48.93 -10.44
C ALA A 13 -19.47 48.50 -9.48
N LEU A 14 -19.67 48.76 -8.18
CA LEU A 14 -18.79 48.30 -7.10
C LEU A 14 -19.09 46.81 -6.83
N VAL A 15 -18.24 45.90 -7.31
CA VAL A 15 -18.33 44.47 -6.97
C VAL A 15 -17.74 44.25 -5.57
N LEU A 16 -18.59 44.07 -4.58
CA LEU A 16 -18.18 43.66 -3.25
C LEU A 16 -17.77 42.18 -3.29
N VAL A 17 -16.47 41.93 -3.33
CA VAL A 17 -15.91 40.58 -3.12
C VAL A 17 -15.88 40.33 -1.61
N LEU A 18 -16.89 39.64 -1.09
CA LEU A 18 -16.88 39.13 0.27
C LEU A 18 -15.84 38.00 0.36
N PRO A 19 -14.89 38.03 1.30
CA PRO A 19 -13.98 36.91 1.49
C PRO A 19 -14.81 35.68 1.94
N LEU A 20 -14.77 34.60 1.16
CA LEU A 20 -15.22 33.30 1.64
C LEU A 20 -14.34 32.94 2.84
N ALA A 21 -14.88 33.10 4.05
CA ALA A 21 -14.23 32.60 5.26
C ALA A 21 -14.07 31.09 5.08
N ALA A 22 -12.82 30.65 4.91
CA ALA A 22 -12.49 29.23 4.96
C ALA A 22 -12.92 28.73 6.34
N ARG A 23 -14.01 27.99 6.37
CA ARG A 23 -14.50 27.34 7.58
C ARG A 23 -13.40 26.35 8.00
N ALA A 24 -12.68 26.68 9.04
CA ALA A 24 -11.73 25.75 9.64
C ALA A 24 -12.51 24.47 9.99
N GLN A 25 -12.22 23.41 9.24
CA GLN A 25 -12.84 22.11 9.47
C GLN A 25 -12.34 21.66 10.86
N ALA A 26 -13.27 21.34 11.77
CA ALA A 26 -12.88 20.77 13.07
C ALA A 26 -11.95 19.56 12.83
N PRO A 27 -10.94 19.35 13.70
CA PRO A 27 -10.04 18.22 13.55
C PRO A 27 -10.87 16.94 13.41
N GLN A 28 -10.76 16.27 12.27
CA GLN A 28 -11.47 15.03 12.05
C GLN A 28 -10.88 13.99 13.03
N ALA A 29 -11.74 13.29 13.77
CA ALA A 29 -11.31 12.25 14.71
C ALA A 29 -10.39 11.23 13.99
N ASP A 30 -9.36 10.75 14.69
CA ASP A 30 -8.41 9.78 14.15
C ASP A 30 -9.18 8.58 13.55
N VAL A 31 -8.71 8.11 12.41
CA VAL A 31 -9.25 6.91 11.76
C VAL A 31 -9.23 5.71 12.71
N PHE A 32 -8.25 5.65 13.60
CA PHE A 32 -8.14 4.60 14.61
C PHE A 32 -9.40 4.46 15.47
N ASP A 33 -10.04 5.58 15.80
CA ASP A 33 -11.23 5.63 16.66
C ASP A 33 -12.56 5.52 15.85
N ARG A 34 -12.47 5.52 14.51
CA ARG A 34 -13.63 5.54 13.61
C ARG A 34 -13.90 4.22 12.92
N VAL A 35 -12.90 3.35 12.83
CA VAL A 35 -13.02 2.08 12.13
C VAL A 35 -13.84 1.06 12.92
N THR A 36 -14.47 0.16 12.20
CA THR A 36 -15.04 -1.07 12.75
C THR A 36 -14.07 -2.21 12.51
N HIS A 37 -13.74 -2.95 13.56
CA HIS A 37 -12.88 -4.12 13.50
C HIS A 37 -13.66 -5.39 13.22
N GLY A 38 -13.08 -6.31 12.44
CA GLY A 38 -13.67 -7.61 12.15
C GLY A 38 -12.62 -8.66 11.82
N TYR A 39 -13.05 -9.89 11.62
CA TYR A 39 -12.19 -11.03 11.30
C TYR A 39 -12.80 -11.83 10.16
N ALA A 40 -11.99 -12.17 9.17
CA ALA A 40 -12.32 -13.17 8.15
C ALA A 40 -11.56 -14.46 8.46
N VAL A 41 -12.22 -15.61 8.28
CA VAL A 41 -11.58 -16.91 8.46
C VAL A 41 -11.03 -17.38 7.12
N SER A 42 -9.72 -17.59 7.08
CA SER A 42 -8.98 -18.08 5.92
C SER A 42 -8.73 -19.59 6.01
N GLU A 43 -7.99 -20.12 5.04
CA GLU A 43 -7.61 -21.56 4.98
C GLU A 43 -6.91 -21.99 6.28
N GLY A 44 -7.23 -23.17 6.75
CA GLY A 44 -6.70 -23.71 8.02
C GLY A 44 -7.29 -23.07 9.28
N GLY A 45 -8.36 -22.28 9.15
CA GLY A 45 -9.02 -21.62 10.28
C GLY A 45 -8.31 -20.34 10.74
N VAL A 46 -7.31 -19.86 10.00
CA VAL A 46 -6.53 -18.65 10.32
C VAL A 46 -7.45 -17.42 10.25
N LYS A 47 -7.51 -16.66 11.35
CA LYS A 47 -8.30 -15.44 11.44
C LYS A 47 -7.47 -14.26 10.98
N ILE A 48 -7.96 -13.57 9.97
CA ILE A 48 -7.38 -12.34 9.41
C ILE A 48 -8.18 -11.17 9.94
N HIS A 49 -7.53 -10.34 10.74
CA HIS A 49 -8.10 -9.11 11.25
C HIS A 49 -8.19 -8.05 10.14
N TYR A 50 -9.23 -7.25 10.19
CA TYR A 50 -9.36 -6.06 9.35
C TYR A 50 -10.00 -4.89 10.10
N ALA A 51 -9.63 -3.67 9.69
CA ALA A 51 -10.26 -2.41 10.05
C ALA A 51 -11.06 -1.90 8.85
N SER A 52 -12.34 -1.58 9.03
CA SER A 52 -13.25 -1.16 7.96
C SER A 52 -13.82 0.22 8.23
N LEU A 53 -13.93 1.03 7.18
CA LEU A 53 -14.53 2.38 7.23
C LEU A 53 -15.30 2.66 5.93
N GLY A 54 -16.42 3.38 6.03
CA GLY A 54 -17.25 3.77 4.89
C GLY A 54 -18.15 2.66 4.37
N LYS A 55 -18.79 2.95 3.23
CA LYS A 55 -19.71 2.06 2.51
C LYS A 55 -19.55 2.28 1.00
N GLY A 56 -19.88 1.29 0.19
CA GLY A 56 -19.80 1.38 -1.27
C GLY A 56 -18.96 0.25 -1.87
N PRO A 57 -18.41 0.43 -3.08
CA PRO A 57 -17.53 -0.56 -3.69
C PRO A 57 -16.32 -0.87 -2.79
N LEU A 58 -15.93 -2.16 -2.73
CA LEU A 58 -14.91 -2.62 -1.79
C LEU A 58 -13.51 -2.25 -2.28
N VAL A 59 -12.71 -1.68 -1.36
CA VAL A 59 -11.26 -1.47 -1.50
C VAL A 59 -10.56 -2.20 -0.36
N VAL A 60 -9.72 -3.20 -0.68
CA VAL A 60 -8.92 -3.94 0.30
C VAL A 60 -7.47 -3.46 0.24
N MET A 61 -6.94 -3.02 1.37
CA MET A 61 -5.59 -2.47 1.53
C MET A 61 -4.72 -3.41 2.34
N ILE A 62 -3.54 -3.75 1.80
CA ILE A 62 -2.60 -4.74 2.32
C ILE A 62 -1.28 -4.02 2.62
N HIS A 63 -0.90 -3.98 3.89
CA HIS A 63 0.36 -3.36 4.34
C HIS A 63 1.57 -4.24 4.03
N GLY A 64 2.78 -3.66 4.19
CA GLY A 64 4.05 -4.36 4.04
C GLY A 64 4.77 -4.65 5.37
N PHE A 65 6.09 -4.69 5.30
CA PHE A 65 6.99 -4.89 6.42
C PHE A 65 7.86 -3.64 6.68
N PRO A 66 8.09 -3.22 7.92
CA PRO A 66 7.33 -3.54 9.11
C PRO A 66 6.17 -2.56 9.23
N ASP A 67 4.93 -3.05 9.13
CA ASP A 67 3.76 -2.19 9.08
C ASP A 67 2.52 -2.92 9.64
N PHE A 68 1.35 -2.24 9.65
CA PHE A 68 0.05 -2.82 10.01
C PHE A 68 -1.08 -1.99 9.38
N TRP A 69 -2.34 -2.36 9.56
CA TRP A 69 -3.48 -1.73 8.89
C TRP A 69 -3.51 -0.19 8.97
N TYR A 70 -2.99 0.41 10.03
CA TYR A 70 -3.04 1.86 10.27
C TYR A 70 -2.12 2.69 9.35
N THR A 71 -1.23 2.04 8.61
CA THR A 71 -0.45 2.70 7.55
C THR A 71 -1.35 3.44 6.55
N TRP A 72 -2.56 2.93 6.35
CA TRP A 72 -3.54 3.42 5.41
C TRP A 72 -4.46 4.53 5.96
N ARG A 73 -4.20 5.05 7.18
CA ARG A 73 -5.08 6.00 7.88
C ARG A 73 -5.48 7.21 7.05
N HIS A 74 -4.57 7.78 6.26
CA HIS A 74 -4.85 8.93 5.41
C HIS A 74 -5.76 8.56 4.23
N GLN A 75 -5.45 7.46 3.55
CA GLN A 75 -6.21 6.96 2.41
C GLN A 75 -7.60 6.46 2.85
N MET A 76 -7.67 5.75 3.99
CA MET A 76 -8.94 5.29 4.56
C MET A 76 -9.88 6.45 4.87
N ALA A 77 -9.38 7.51 5.52
CA ALA A 77 -10.17 8.69 5.86
C ALA A 77 -10.84 9.29 4.63
N ALA A 78 -10.08 9.48 3.57
CA ALA A 78 -10.54 10.17 2.36
C ALA A 78 -11.39 9.28 1.44
N LEU A 79 -11.02 8.00 1.28
CA LEU A 79 -11.72 7.08 0.37
C LEU A 79 -13.04 6.58 0.97
N SER A 80 -13.18 6.57 2.30
CA SER A 80 -14.39 6.10 2.99
C SER A 80 -15.66 6.89 2.69
N GLU A 81 -15.54 8.06 2.11
CA GLU A 81 -16.68 8.86 1.66
C GLU A 81 -17.47 8.20 0.50
N ARG A 82 -16.78 7.36 -0.30
CA ARG A 82 -17.34 6.77 -1.52
C ARG A 82 -17.16 5.25 -1.62
N PHE A 83 -16.31 4.67 -0.79
CA PHE A 83 -15.92 3.27 -0.82
C PHE A 83 -16.04 2.64 0.57
N GLN A 84 -16.30 1.34 0.61
CA GLN A 84 -16.00 0.55 1.78
C GLN A 84 -14.51 0.24 1.75
N VAL A 85 -13.73 0.92 2.61
CA VAL A 85 -12.28 0.73 2.69
C VAL A 85 -11.96 -0.22 3.83
N VAL A 86 -11.21 -1.26 3.54
CA VAL A 86 -10.86 -2.34 4.45
C VAL A 86 -9.36 -2.52 4.43
N ALA A 87 -8.69 -2.22 5.53
CA ALA A 87 -7.27 -2.45 5.70
C ALA A 87 -7.05 -3.68 6.59
N ILE A 88 -6.32 -4.67 6.09
CA ILE A 88 -6.06 -5.92 6.81
C ILE A 88 -4.76 -5.82 7.62
N ASP A 89 -4.70 -6.55 8.74
CA ASP A 89 -3.42 -7.03 9.28
C ASP A 89 -3.10 -8.35 8.59
N GLN A 90 -1.95 -8.46 7.95
CA GLN A 90 -1.53 -9.72 7.37
C GLN A 90 -1.29 -10.77 8.46
N ARG A 91 -1.39 -12.09 8.14
CA ARG A 91 -1.05 -13.13 9.13
C ARG A 91 0.33 -12.90 9.73
N GLY A 92 0.50 -13.13 11.03
CA GLY A 92 1.73 -12.85 11.75
C GLY A 92 1.83 -11.43 12.31
N TYR A 93 0.91 -10.53 11.98
CA TYR A 93 0.93 -9.13 12.39
C TYR A 93 -0.26 -8.79 13.29
N ASN A 94 0.00 -7.95 14.28
CA ASN A 94 -0.95 -7.29 15.17
C ASN A 94 -2.08 -8.20 15.65
N LEU A 95 -3.32 -8.01 15.20
CA LEU A 95 -4.51 -8.74 15.66
C LEU A 95 -4.86 -9.97 14.80
N SER A 96 -4.16 -10.22 13.70
CA SER A 96 -4.33 -11.45 12.93
C SER A 96 -3.64 -12.63 13.60
N ASP A 97 -4.12 -13.84 13.31
CA ASP A 97 -3.48 -15.06 13.78
C ASP A 97 -2.04 -15.18 13.27
N GLN A 98 -1.20 -15.86 14.06
CA GLN A 98 0.24 -15.96 13.88
C GLN A 98 0.67 -17.43 13.83
N PRO A 99 0.29 -18.18 12.78
CA PRO A 99 0.59 -19.60 12.69
C PRO A 99 2.10 -19.83 12.68
N LYS A 100 2.55 -20.85 13.44
CA LYS A 100 3.97 -21.21 13.51
C LYS A 100 4.38 -22.03 12.27
N GLY A 101 5.65 -21.93 11.89
CA GLY A 101 6.22 -22.62 10.74
C GLY A 101 6.22 -21.75 9.46
N VAL A 102 7.34 -21.81 8.77
CA VAL A 102 7.59 -21.00 7.55
C VAL A 102 6.64 -21.34 6.40
N GLU A 103 6.17 -22.57 6.34
CA GLU A 103 5.22 -23.08 5.34
C GLU A 103 3.86 -22.37 5.38
N ASN A 104 3.48 -21.85 6.56
CA ASN A 104 2.23 -21.10 6.74
C ASN A 104 2.26 -19.68 6.15
N TYR A 105 3.39 -19.26 5.58
CA TYR A 105 3.58 -17.95 4.96
C TYR A 105 3.82 -18.05 3.45
N ASP A 106 3.46 -19.18 2.84
CA ASP A 106 3.49 -19.34 1.38
C ASP A 106 2.56 -18.32 0.70
N LEU A 107 3.00 -17.74 -0.43
CA LEU A 107 2.22 -16.73 -1.17
C LEU A 107 0.81 -17.18 -1.50
N ARG A 108 0.60 -18.48 -1.81
CA ARG A 108 -0.73 -19.02 -2.05
C ARG A 108 -1.66 -18.80 -0.85
N LEU A 109 -1.16 -18.98 0.37
CA LEU A 109 -1.92 -18.76 1.59
C LEU A 109 -2.19 -17.28 1.84
N LEU A 110 -1.21 -16.41 1.56
CA LEU A 110 -1.36 -14.96 1.70
C LEU A 110 -2.41 -14.41 0.71
N VAL A 111 -2.43 -14.90 -0.52
CA VAL A 111 -3.48 -14.62 -1.52
C VAL A 111 -4.83 -15.15 -1.04
N GLY A 112 -4.83 -16.35 -0.44
CA GLY A 112 -6.03 -16.94 0.18
C GLY A 112 -6.64 -16.08 1.28
N ASP A 113 -5.82 -15.37 2.07
CA ASP A 113 -6.26 -14.45 3.11
C ASP A 113 -7.03 -13.25 2.53
N VAL A 114 -6.48 -12.64 1.48
CA VAL A 114 -7.15 -11.54 0.78
C VAL A 114 -8.49 -12.00 0.23
N ALA A 115 -8.49 -13.16 -0.43
CA ALA A 115 -9.71 -13.74 -0.98
C ALA A 115 -10.75 -14.09 0.11
N ALA A 116 -10.30 -14.54 1.29
CA ALA A 116 -11.17 -14.79 2.43
C ALA A 116 -11.85 -13.51 2.94
N VAL A 117 -11.10 -12.40 3.02
CA VAL A 117 -11.64 -11.09 3.41
C VAL A 117 -12.68 -10.60 2.40
N VAL A 118 -12.38 -10.66 1.09
CA VAL A 118 -13.32 -10.24 0.04
C VAL A 118 -14.63 -11.04 0.12
N ARG A 119 -14.53 -12.39 0.23
CA ARG A 119 -15.71 -13.27 0.35
C ARG A 119 -16.48 -13.05 1.65
N HIS A 120 -15.77 -12.85 2.78
CA HIS A 120 -16.40 -12.57 4.10
C HIS A 120 -17.28 -11.31 4.03
N LEU A 121 -16.82 -10.30 3.30
CA LEU A 121 -17.55 -9.05 3.09
C LEU A 121 -18.62 -9.15 1.98
N LYS A 122 -18.87 -10.37 1.48
CA LYS A 122 -19.88 -10.67 0.46
C LYS A 122 -19.71 -9.87 -0.84
N ALA A 123 -18.46 -9.58 -1.20
CA ALA A 123 -18.11 -8.95 -2.45
C ALA A 123 -17.59 -10.00 -3.46
N ASP A 124 -17.98 -9.87 -4.73
CA ASP A 124 -17.46 -10.70 -5.81
C ASP A 124 -16.11 -10.17 -6.30
N ARG A 125 -15.94 -8.85 -6.25
CA ARG A 125 -14.76 -8.14 -6.73
C ARG A 125 -14.38 -6.99 -5.80
N ALA A 126 -13.09 -6.65 -5.80
CA ALA A 126 -12.56 -5.52 -5.04
C ALA A 126 -11.47 -4.79 -5.82
N THR A 127 -11.26 -3.51 -5.49
CA THR A 127 -9.98 -2.87 -5.77
C THR A 127 -8.98 -3.36 -4.72
N ILE A 128 -7.86 -3.91 -5.17
CA ILE A 128 -6.80 -4.41 -4.30
C ILE A 128 -5.66 -3.39 -4.28
N VAL A 129 -5.25 -2.99 -3.08
CA VAL A 129 -4.17 -2.03 -2.84
C VAL A 129 -3.09 -2.72 -2.02
N GLY A 130 -1.83 -2.61 -2.43
CA GLY A 130 -0.73 -3.22 -1.68
C GLY A 130 0.53 -2.37 -1.65
N HIS A 131 1.18 -2.36 -0.49
CA HIS A 131 2.48 -1.73 -0.27
C HIS A 131 3.50 -2.79 0.14
N ASP A 132 4.72 -2.76 -0.41
CA ASP A 132 5.82 -3.67 -0.07
C ASP A 132 5.39 -5.15 -0.14
N TRP A 133 5.48 -5.96 0.95
CA TRP A 133 4.94 -7.34 0.96
C TRP A 133 3.45 -7.40 0.62
N GLY A 134 2.67 -6.40 1.05
CA GLY A 134 1.28 -6.28 0.60
C GLY A 134 1.16 -6.05 -0.91
N GLY A 135 2.13 -5.39 -1.52
CA GLY A 135 2.24 -5.25 -2.97
C GLY A 135 2.57 -6.58 -3.66
N VAL A 136 3.46 -7.41 -3.07
CA VAL A 136 3.71 -8.79 -3.54
C VAL A 136 2.42 -9.59 -3.54
N VAL A 137 1.69 -9.57 -2.43
CA VAL A 137 0.40 -10.28 -2.30
C VAL A 137 -0.63 -9.72 -3.28
N ALA A 138 -0.70 -8.42 -3.48
CA ALA A 138 -1.63 -7.77 -4.41
C ALA A 138 -1.34 -8.16 -5.87
N TRP A 139 -0.08 -8.16 -6.31
CA TRP A 139 0.31 -8.66 -7.63
C TRP A 139 -0.07 -10.13 -7.82
N GLN A 140 0.24 -10.96 -6.82
CA GLN A 140 -0.09 -12.40 -6.88
C GLN A 140 -1.60 -12.65 -6.85
N THR A 141 -2.38 -11.84 -6.12
CA THR A 141 -3.84 -11.91 -6.15
C THR A 141 -4.37 -11.59 -7.55
N ALA A 142 -3.82 -10.56 -8.19
CA ALA A 142 -4.21 -10.19 -9.54
C ALA A 142 -3.86 -11.26 -10.60
N LEU A 143 -2.75 -11.97 -10.42
CA LEU A 143 -2.33 -13.08 -11.30
C LEU A 143 -3.14 -14.34 -11.06
N ALA A 144 -3.36 -14.73 -9.80
CA ALA A 144 -3.99 -16.00 -9.45
C ALA A 144 -5.52 -15.93 -9.46
N MET A 145 -6.11 -14.77 -9.20
CA MET A 145 -7.56 -14.57 -9.08
C MET A 145 -8.04 -13.30 -9.83
N PRO A 146 -7.74 -13.15 -11.14
CA PRO A 146 -8.05 -11.94 -11.91
C PRO A 146 -9.54 -11.57 -11.89
N GLN A 147 -10.43 -12.56 -11.77
CA GLN A 147 -11.88 -12.36 -11.69
C GLN A 147 -12.30 -11.63 -10.40
N MET A 148 -11.51 -11.72 -9.32
CA MET A 148 -11.79 -11.07 -8.05
C MET A 148 -11.24 -9.63 -8.00
N VAL A 149 -10.26 -9.29 -8.82
CA VAL A 149 -9.60 -7.99 -8.82
C VAL A 149 -10.22 -7.08 -9.87
N GLU A 150 -10.88 -6.02 -9.44
CA GLU A 150 -11.46 -5.02 -10.34
C GLU A 150 -10.41 -4.03 -10.83
N ARG A 151 -9.57 -3.59 -9.91
CA ARG A 151 -8.48 -2.62 -10.12
C ARG A 151 -7.32 -2.96 -9.19
N LEU A 152 -6.11 -2.63 -9.59
CA LEU A 152 -4.91 -2.89 -8.80
C LEU A 152 -4.17 -1.59 -8.52
N ILE A 153 -3.81 -1.36 -7.26
CA ILE A 153 -3.02 -0.19 -6.85
C ILE A 153 -1.80 -0.70 -6.07
N ILE A 154 -0.61 -0.33 -6.53
CA ILE A 154 0.66 -0.80 -5.95
C ILE A 154 1.50 0.39 -5.49
N LEU A 155 2.03 0.31 -4.28
CA LEU A 155 2.91 1.32 -3.70
C LEU A 155 4.26 0.69 -3.35
N ASN A 156 5.33 1.32 -3.80
CA ASN A 156 6.73 0.90 -3.55
C ASN A 156 6.95 -0.62 -3.66
N LEU A 157 6.51 -1.16 -4.77
CA LEU A 157 6.88 -2.48 -5.24
C LEU A 157 6.80 -2.53 -6.78
N PRO A 158 7.89 -2.78 -7.50
CA PRO A 158 7.86 -3.07 -8.93
C PRO A 158 7.02 -4.32 -9.25
N HIS A 159 6.65 -4.48 -10.50
CA HIS A 159 6.12 -5.77 -10.96
C HIS A 159 7.12 -6.90 -10.62
N PRO A 160 6.68 -8.11 -10.22
CA PRO A 160 7.58 -9.19 -9.81
C PRO A 160 8.72 -9.45 -10.80
N ASN A 161 8.45 -9.45 -12.09
CA ASN A 161 9.50 -9.62 -13.13
C ASN A 161 10.44 -8.41 -13.21
N GLY A 162 9.95 -7.20 -12.93
CA GLY A 162 10.79 -6.01 -12.83
C GLY A 162 11.77 -6.15 -11.67
N LEU A 163 11.30 -6.51 -10.48
CA LEU A 163 12.14 -6.74 -9.31
C LEU A 163 13.15 -7.88 -9.56
N LEU A 164 12.71 -9.00 -10.13
CA LEU A 164 13.62 -10.13 -10.43
C LEU A 164 14.69 -9.75 -11.46
N ARG A 165 14.36 -8.91 -12.45
CA ARG A 165 15.34 -8.37 -13.39
C ARG A 165 16.41 -7.56 -12.66
N GLU A 166 16.01 -6.64 -11.76
CA GLU A 166 16.95 -5.82 -11.01
C GLU A 166 17.79 -6.67 -10.04
N LEU A 167 17.20 -7.64 -9.35
CA LEU A 167 17.92 -8.58 -8.49
C LEU A 167 18.94 -9.42 -9.26
N ARG A 168 18.75 -9.60 -10.57
CA ARG A 168 19.68 -10.35 -11.43
C ARG A 168 20.83 -9.50 -11.94
N SER A 169 20.61 -8.23 -12.27
CA SER A 169 21.56 -7.45 -13.07
C SER A 169 21.89 -6.07 -12.53
N ASN A 170 21.14 -5.54 -11.56
CA ASN A 170 21.39 -4.22 -11.00
C ASN A 170 22.19 -4.33 -9.68
N PRO A 171 23.47 -3.92 -9.65
CA PRO A 171 24.29 -4.03 -8.44
C PRO A 171 23.73 -3.25 -7.25
N GLU A 172 23.06 -2.12 -7.50
CA GLU A 172 22.44 -1.32 -6.44
C GLU A 172 21.25 -2.04 -5.83
N GLN A 173 20.34 -2.61 -6.63
CA GLN A 173 19.22 -3.41 -6.11
C GLN A 173 19.75 -4.64 -5.36
N ILE A 174 20.77 -5.32 -5.86
CA ILE A 174 21.37 -6.48 -5.19
C ILE A 174 21.87 -6.09 -3.80
N LYS A 175 22.61 -4.97 -3.70
CA LYS A 175 23.10 -4.39 -2.44
C LYS A 175 21.93 -4.00 -1.52
N ASN A 176 20.95 -3.27 -2.03
CA ASN A 176 19.78 -2.82 -1.27
C ASN A 176 18.97 -3.99 -0.72
N SER A 177 19.10 -5.19 -1.29
CA SER A 177 18.41 -6.40 -0.86
C SER A 177 19.17 -7.25 0.16
N GLU A 178 20.35 -6.82 0.63
CA GLU A 178 21.15 -7.57 1.61
C GLU A 178 20.40 -7.78 2.94
N TYR A 179 19.57 -6.83 3.36
CA TYR A 179 18.74 -6.99 4.55
C TYR A 179 17.85 -8.24 4.48
N ALA A 180 17.34 -8.58 3.30
CA ALA A 180 16.50 -9.75 3.11
C ALA A 180 17.27 -11.06 3.38
N ARG A 181 18.58 -11.09 3.13
CA ARG A 181 19.46 -12.22 3.47
C ARG A 181 19.61 -12.36 4.98
N ASN A 182 19.78 -11.22 5.69
CA ASN A 182 19.79 -11.24 7.15
C ASN A 182 18.48 -11.80 7.71
N PHE A 183 17.33 -11.38 7.17
CA PHE A 183 16.03 -11.88 7.59
C PHE A 183 15.81 -13.36 7.29
N GLN A 184 16.43 -13.89 6.24
CA GLN A 184 16.37 -15.31 5.92
C GLN A 184 17.24 -16.17 6.84
N GLN A 185 18.32 -15.63 7.38
CA GLN A 185 19.38 -16.39 8.07
C GLN A 185 19.37 -16.22 9.59
N LYS A 186 18.88 -15.08 10.08
CA LYS A 186 18.97 -14.69 11.49
C LYS A 186 17.61 -14.76 12.19
N PRO A 187 17.59 -15.09 13.50
CA PRO A 187 16.36 -14.95 14.29
C PRO A 187 16.08 -13.47 14.59
N PRO A 188 14.83 -13.11 14.96
CA PRO A 188 14.47 -11.73 15.31
C PRO A 188 15.28 -11.13 16.47
N THR A 189 15.78 -11.98 17.35
CA THR A 189 16.57 -11.61 18.53
C THR A 189 18.05 -11.32 18.21
N ASP A 190 18.52 -11.66 17.00
CA ASP A 190 19.89 -11.32 16.61
C ASP A 190 20.09 -9.80 16.66
N PRO A 191 21.17 -9.31 17.33
CA PRO A 191 21.35 -7.88 17.56
C PRO A 191 21.60 -7.07 16.27
N THR A 192 21.76 -7.73 15.13
CA THR A 192 22.05 -7.09 13.85
C THR A 192 21.03 -7.38 12.75
N VAL A 193 19.95 -8.14 13.05
CA VAL A 193 19.00 -8.62 12.03
C VAL A 193 18.28 -7.50 11.32
N PHE A 194 17.87 -6.46 12.05
CA PHE A 194 17.11 -5.32 11.52
C PHE A 194 18.01 -4.08 11.41
N PHE A 195 18.71 -3.96 10.27
CA PHE A 195 19.59 -2.82 9.98
C PHE A 195 20.59 -2.51 11.11
N GLY A 196 21.22 -3.53 11.66
CA GLY A 196 22.21 -3.40 12.75
C GLY A 196 21.58 -3.34 14.15
N MET A 197 20.32 -3.68 14.30
CA MET A 197 19.56 -3.70 15.56
C MET A 197 18.76 -5.00 15.68
N PRO A 198 18.34 -5.43 16.90
CA PRO A 198 17.36 -6.49 17.06
C PRO A 198 15.96 -5.99 16.69
N MET A 199 15.05 -6.91 16.36
CA MET A 199 13.65 -6.58 16.18
C MET A 199 12.98 -6.38 17.53
N THR A 200 12.51 -5.18 17.78
CA THR A 200 11.69 -4.78 18.93
C THR A 200 10.57 -3.87 18.43
N PRO A 201 9.47 -3.69 19.17
CA PRO A 201 8.44 -2.73 18.81
C PRO A 201 9.01 -1.32 18.54
N GLN A 202 10.03 -0.91 19.29
CA GLN A 202 10.67 0.40 19.16
C GLN A 202 11.53 0.51 17.91
N THR A 203 12.37 -0.50 17.61
CA THR A 203 13.21 -0.48 16.41
C THR A 203 12.38 -0.56 15.14
N LEU A 204 11.34 -1.41 15.11
CA LEU A 204 10.44 -1.57 13.98
C LEU A 204 9.59 -0.31 13.71
N SER A 205 9.26 0.49 14.75
CA SER A 205 8.51 1.73 14.61
C SER A 205 9.36 2.99 14.44
N GLY A 206 10.68 2.86 14.43
CA GLY A 206 11.63 3.98 14.42
C GLY A 206 11.50 4.92 13.21
N TRP A 207 11.03 4.41 12.09
CA TRP A 207 10.82 5.17 10.86
C TRP A 207 9.55 6.05 10.88
N VAL A 208 8.58 5.78 11.77
CA VAL A 208 7.32 6.54 11.86
C VAL A 208 7.61 7.90 12.49
N ARG A 209 7.38 8.99 11.75
CA ARG A 209 7.72 10.36 12.18
C ARG A 209 6.71 10.94 13.17
N ASP A 210 5.41 10.69 12.92
CA ASP A 210 4.33 11.19 13.77
C ASP A 210 4.35 10.44 15.12
N PRO A 211 4.50 11.12 16.26
CA PRO A 211 4.61 10.47 17.57
C PRO A 211 3.34 9.77 18.01
N VAL A 212 2.15 10.26 17.62
CA VAL A 212 0.86 9.61 17.93
C VAL A 212 0.75 8.31 17.16
N ALA A 213 1.02 8.36 15.85
CA ALA A 213 1.06 7.16 15.03
C ALA A 213 2.10 6.17 15.54
N ARG A 214 3.32 6.63 15.88
CA ARG A 214 4.40 5.77 16.39
C ARG A 214 3.97 4.99 17.63
N ALA A 215 3.23 5.61 18.56
CA ALA A 215 2.71 4.91 19.74
C ALA A 215 1.79 3.74 19.36
N ARG A 216 0.93 3.93 18.33
CA ARG A 216 0.07 2.86 17.78
C ARG A 216 0.90 1.72 17.15
N TYR A 217 2.00 2.08 16.45
CA TYR A 217 2.91 1.09 15.88
C TYR A 217 3.64 0.27 16.95
N VAL A 218 4.13 0.90 18.02
CA VAL A 218 4.75 0.19 19.15
C VAL A 218 3.75 -0.79 19.76
N GLU A 219 2.50 -0.40 19.97
CA GLU A 219 1.45 -1.27 20.48
C GLU A 219 1.17 -2.45 19.55
N ALA A 220 1.01 -2.20 18.23
CA ALA A 220 0.73 -3.22 17.23
C ALA A 220 1.88 -4.23 17.12
N PHE A 221 3.13 -3.77 17.10
CA PHE A 221 4.29 -4.65 17.07
C PHE A 221 4.48 -5.42 18.36
N GLY A 222 4.05 -4.88 19.51
CA GLY A 222 3.99 -5.63 20.76
C GLY A 222 3.04 -6.84 20.76
N LYS A 223 2.10 -6.84 19.80
CA LYS A 223 1.13 -7.95 19.58
C LYS A 223 1.54 -8.86 18.43
N SER A 224 2.53 -8.49 17.64
CA SER A 224 2.96 -9.21 16.44
C SER A 224 4.01 -10.28 16.77
N ASP A 225 4.10 -11.30 15.92
CA ASP A 225 5.17 -12.30 15.97
C ASP A 225 6.28 -11.96 14.98
N PHE A 226 7.44 -11.56 15.48
CA PHE A 226 8.57 -11.16 14.63
C PHE A 226 9.14 -12.33 13.83
N GLU A 227 9.08 -13.57 14.33
CA GLU A 227 9.46 -14.74 13.53
C GLU A 227 8.49 -14.92 12.35
N ALA A 228 7.19 -14.73 12.59
CA ALA A 228 6.17 -14.75 11.55
C ALA A 228 6.41 -13.68 10.48
N MET A 229 6.80 -12.46 10.87
CA MET A 229 7.17 -11.39 9.94
C MET A 229 8.36 -11.80 9.07
N LEU A 230 9.40 -12.44 9.64
CA LEU A 230 10.56 -12.92 8.89
C LEU A 230 10.23 -14.11 7.97
N ASN A 231 9.18 -14.88 8.27
CA ASN A 231 8.78 -16.02 7.45
C ASN A 231 8.31 -15.63 6.05
N TYR A 232 7.85 -14.39 5.84
CA TYR A 232 7.60 -13.84 4.49
C TYR A 232 8.85 -13.91 3.63
N TYR A 233 9.98 -13.45 4.17
CA TYR A 233 11.28 -13.48 3.51
C TYR A 233 11.86 -14.90 3.41
N LYS A 234 11.79 -15.68 4.49
CA LYS A 234 12.30 -17.05 4.54
C LYS A 234 11.61 -17.96 3.53
N ARG A 235 10.30 -17.74 3.29
CA ARG A 235 9.50 -18.57 2.39
C ARG A 235 9.55 -18.10 0.95
N ASN A 236 9.44 -16.79 0.70
CA ASN A 236 9.07 -16.29 -0.62
C ASN A 236 10.13 -15.40 -1.27
N TYR A 237 11.06 -14.81 -0.51
CA TYR A 237 12.08 -13.95 -1.11
C TYR A 237 13.17 -14.79 -1.78
N PRO A 238 13.65 -14.41 -3.00
CA PRO A 238 14.70 -15.17 -3.68
C PRO A 238 15.94 -15.36 -2.80
N ARG A 239 16.49 -16.58 -2.75
CA ARG A 239 17.69 -16.89 -1.97
C ARG A 239 18.99 -16.55 -2.70
N ALA A 240 18.93 -16.42 -4.02
CA ALA A 240 20.03 -16.04 -4.89
C ALA A 240 19.84 -14.62 -5.43
N SER A 241 20.90 -14.02 -5.93
CA SER A 241 20.90 -12.76 -6.68
C SER A 241 22.02 -12.82 -7.73
N GLY A 242 22.03 -11.84 -8.63
CA GLY A 242 22.99 -11.86 -9.73
C GLY A 242 22.71 -13.00 -10.71
N ALA A 243 23.76 -13.54 -11.31
CA ALA A 243 23.70 -14.61 -12.30
C ALA A 243 23.10 -15.93 -11.77
N ASP A 244 23.16 -16.14 -10.46
CA ASP A 244 22.64 -17.35 -9.80
C ASP A 244 21.10 -17.33 -9.63
N LEU A 245 20.48 -16.18 -9.87
CA LEU A 245 19.01 -16.10 -9.81
C LEU A 245 18.40 -16.81 -11.03
N PRO A 246 17.59 -17.89 -10.83
CA PRO A 246 17.06 -18.65 -11.95
C PRO A 246 16.14 -17.80 -12.83
N ALA A 247 16.10 -18.11 -14.12
CA ALA A 247 15.14 -17.53 -15.03
C ALA A 247 13.72 -17.92 -14.62
N THR A 248 12.81 -16.96 -14.62
CA THR A 248 11.40 -17.21 -14.36
C THR A 248 10.63 -17.21 -15.67
N PRO A 249 9.63 -18.10 -15.85
CA PRO A 249 8.71 -18.01 -16.97
C PRO A 249 8.01 -16.64 -16.99
N GLU A 250 7.65 -16.17 -18.17
CA GLU A 250 6.79 -14.99 -18.27
C GLU A 250 5.41 -15.30 -17.65
N PRO A 251 4.95 -14.49 -16.69
CA PRO A 251 3.63 -14.68 -16.10
C PRO A 251 2.53 -14.27 -17.11
N PRO A 252 1.29 -14.73 -16.91
CA PRO A 252 0.15 -14.14 -17.57
C PRO A 252 0.11 -12.62 -17.37
N LYS A 253 -0.42 -11.90 -18.35
CA LYS A 253 -0.58 -10.44 -18.21
C LYS A 253 -1.66 -10.11 -17.20
N ILE A 254 -1.44 -8.99 -16.50
CA ILE A 254 -2.40 -8.42 -15.56
C ILE A 254 -3.61 -7.86 -16.33
N ALA A 255 -4.79 -8.41 -16.06
CA ALA A 255 -5.99 -8.17 -16.85
C ALA A 255 -6.83 -6.95 -16.43
N MET A 256 -6.42 -6.21 -15.38
CA MET A 256 -7.12 -5.03 -14.86
C MET A 256 -6.26 -3.77 -14.96
N PRO A 257 -6.89 -2.55 -14.89
CA PRO A 257 -6.15 -1.30 -14.81
C PRO A 257 -5.25 -1.24 -13.58
N VAL A 258 -4.06 -0.67 -13.72
CA VAL A 258 -3.06 -0.57 -12.65
C VAL A 258 -2.68 0.89 -12.39
N LEU A 259 -2.68 1.26 -11.09
CA LEU A 259 -2.07 2.49 -10.58
C LEU A 259 -0.85 2.11 -9.76
N MET A 260 0.30 2.73 -10.04
CA MET A 260 1.51 2.52 -9.26
C MET A 260 2.03 3.85 -8.71
N PHE A 261 2.50 3.80 -7.46
CA PHE A 261 3.28 4.85 -6.82
C PHE A 261 4.65 4.34 -6.45
N HIS A 262 5.67 5.19 -6.57
CA HIS A 262 7.01 4.84 -6.12
C HIS A 262 7.75 6.08 -5.61
N GLY A 263 8.22 6.02 -4.37
CA GLY A 263 9.10 7.03 -3.79
C GLY A 263 10.52 6.85 -4.32
N LEU A 264 11.09 7.87 -4.97
CA LEU A 264 12.40 7.77 -5.63
C LEU A 264 13.59 7.67 -4.65
N ASN A 265 13.34 7.93 -3.35
CA ASN A 265 14.35 7.73 -2.29
C ASN A 265 14.18 6.38 -1.57
N ASP A 266 13.48 5.43 -2.18
CA ASP A 266 13.35 4.07 -1.64
C ASP A 266 14.72 3.37 -1.60
N GLN A 267 15.16 2.99 -0.40
CA GLN A 267 16.45 2.33 -0.17
C GLN A 267 16.37 0.80 -0.25
N ALA A 268 15.16 0.24 -0.39
CA ALA A 268 14.94 -1.19 -0.50
C ALA A 268 14.69 -1.63 -1.96
N LEU A 269 13.90 -0.84 -2.69
CA LEU A 269 13.41 -1.18 -4.02
C LEU A 269 13.80 -0.09 -5.03
N HIS A 270 14.73 -0.44 -5.92
CA HIS A 270 15.25 0.50 -6.92
C HIS A 270 14.21 0.82 -7.98
N SER A 271 14.10 2.10 -8.34
CA SER A 271 13.11 2.61 -9.30
C SER A 271 13.26 2.05 -10.73
N ASP A 272 14.42 1.56 -11.12
CA ASP A 272 14.62 0.90 -12.42
C ASP A 272 13.72 -0.32 -12.60
N GLY A 273 13.34 -0.98 -11.49
CA GLY A 273 12.37 -2.08 -11.49
C GLY A 273 11.01 -1.73 -12.09
N LEU A 274 10.66 -0.44 -12.15
CA LEU A 274 9.43 0.06 -12.77
C LEU A 274 9.47 0.03 -14.31
N SER A 275 10.68 0.07 -14.89
CA SER A 275 10.88 0.16 -16.33
C SER A 275 10.30 -1.06 -17.04
N GLY A 276 9.48 -0.82 -18.07
CA GLY A 276 8.88 -1.88 -18.88
C GLY A 276 7.69 -2.57 -18.23
N THR A 277 7.19 -2.13 -17.08
CA THR A 277 6.01 -2.71 -16.40
C THR A 277 4.81 -2.89 -17.34
N TRP A 278 4.58 -1.97 -18.29
CA TRP A 278 3.51 -2.03 -19.29
C TRP A 278 3.54 -3.28 -20.17
N LYS A 279 4.69 -3.98 -20.30
CA LYS A 279 4.79 -5.23 -21.08
C LYS A 279 3.99 -6.37 -20.47
N TRP A 280 3.79 -6.33 -19.15
CA TRP A 280 3.08 -7.37 -18.38
C TRP A 280 1.62 -7.01 -18.09
N LEU A 281 1.10 -5.95 -18.72
CA LEU A 281 -0.28 -5.49 -18.50
C LEU A 281 -1.10 -5.62 -19.80
N GLU A 282 -2.39 -5.93 -19.68
CA GLU A 282 -3.36 -5.91 -20.77
C GLU A 282 -4.08 -4.56 -20.87
N LYS A 283 -4.15 -3.82 -19.75
CA LYS A 283 -4.83 -2.54 -19.65
C LYS A 283 -3.86 -1.42 -19.29
N ASP A 284 -4.41 -0.23 -19.09
CA ASP A 284 -3.65 0.98 -18.82
C ASP A 284 -2.86 0.92 -17.51
N LEU A 285 -1.70 1.56 -17.52
CA LEU A 285 -0.86 1.86 -16.37
C LEU A 285 -0.86 3.36 -16.11
N THR A 286 -1.20 3.74 -14.90
CA THR A 286 -0.86 5.06 -14.36
C THR A 286 0.31 4.89 -13.41
N LEU A 287 1.44 5.54 -13.69
CA LEU A 287 2.64 5.49 -12.85
C LEU A 287 2.94 6.87 -12.30
N VAL A 288 3.07 6.96 -10.97
CA VAL A 288 3.40 8.19 -10.25
C VAL A 288 4.69 7.96 -9.48
N THR A 289 5.76 8.62 -9.90
CA THR A 289 7.02 8.65 -9.15
C THR A 289 7.06 9.90 -8.29
N VAL A 290 7.52 9.75 -7.03
CA VAL A 290 7.48 10.84 -6.05
C VAL A 290 8.90 11.18 -5.58
N PRO A 291 9.52 12.25 -6.15
CA PRO A 291 10.80 12.72 -5.65
C PRO A 291 10.72 13.12 -4.17
N GLY A 292 11.72 12.76 -3.38
CA GLY A 292 11.80 13.08 -1.95
C GLY A 292 11.03 12.12 -1.03
N ALA A 293 10.12 11.30 -1.54
CA ALA A 293 9.49 10.21 -0.77
C ALA A 293 10.37 8.95 -0.78
N GLY A 294 10.35 8.22 0.32
CA GLY A 294 11.07 6.95 0.50
C GLY A 294 10.16 5.74 0.31
N HIS A 295 10.49 4.68 1.04
CA HIS A 295 9.80 3.40 0.95
C HIS A 295 8.31 3.46 1.35
N PHE A 296 7.95 4.30 2.31
CA PHE A 296 6.57 4.43 2.81
C PHE A 296 5.81 5.58 2.12
N VAL A 297 5.75 5.54 0.79
CA VAL A 297 5.19 6.63 -0.03
C VAL A 297 3.76 7.03 0.37
N GLN A 298 2.94 6.09 0.86
CA GLN A 298 1.57 6.32 1.36
C GLN A 298 1.53 7.24 2.60
N GLN A 299 2.66 7.37 3.30
CA GLN A 299 2.83 8.25 4.46
C GLN A 299 3.71 9.45 4.14
N ASP A 300 4.81 9.25 3.42
CA ASP A 300 5.76 10.32 3.05
C ASP A 300 5.12 11.38 2.14
N ALA A 301 4.19 10.96 1.27
CA ALA A 301 3.47 11.81 0.33
C ALA A 301 1.94 11.57 0.41
N ALA A 302 1.41 11.53 1.63
CA ALA A 302 0.04 11.11 1.91
C ALA A 302 -1.01 11.86 1.09
N ASP A 303 -0.91 13.18 0.95
CA ASP A 303 -1.86 14.00 0.21
C ASP A 303 -1.85 13.70 -1.30
N LEU A 304 -0.65 13.58 -1.88
CA LEU A 304 -0.49 13.24 -3.30
C LEU A 304 -1.03 11.85 -3.60
N VAL A 305 -0.65 10.86 -2.79
CA VAL A 305 -1.13 9.48 -2.94
C VAL A 305 -2.65 9.44 -2.82
N THR A 306 -3.19 10.05 -1.78
CA THR A 306 -4.63 10.04 -1.49
C THR A 306 -5.45 10.71 -2.59
N SER A 307 -5.07 11.93 -2.99
CA SER A 307 -5.80 12.67 -4.04
C SER A 307 -5.71 11.97 -5.39
N THR A 308 -4.56 11.39 -5.72
CA THR A 308 -4.41 10.61 -6.96
C THR A 308 -5.25 9.34 -6.93
N MET A 309 -5.31 8.61 -5.81
CA MET A 309 -6.19 7.44 -5.67
C MET A 309 -7.66 7.83 -5.83
N GLN A 310 -8.11 8.92 -5.19
CA GLN A 310 -9.48 9.42 -5.33
C GLN A 310 -9.82 9.75 -6.79
N TRP A 311 -8.96 10.51 -7.46
CA TRP A 311 -9.13 10.85 -8.87
C TRP A 311 -9.14 9.62 -9.77
N TRP A 312 -8.17 8.73 -9.62
CA TRP A 312 -8.01 7.55 -10.45
C TRP A 312 -9.18 6.57 -10.31
N LEU A 313 -9.65 6.37 -9.08
CA LEU A 313 -10.82 5.55 -8.79
C LEU A 313 -12.12 6.17 -9.33
N ALA A 314 -12.29 7.50 -9.17
CA ALA A 314 -13.48 8.21 -9.66
C ALA A 314 -13.64 8.12 -11.18
N MET A 315 -12.55 8.14 -11.94
CA MET A 315 -12.56 8.00 -13.40
C MET A 315 -12.97 6.61 -13.90
N ARG A 316 -13.02 5.61 -13.00
CA ARG A 316 -13.24 4.19 -13.31
C ARG A 316 -14.45 3.57 -12.60
N VAL A 317 -15.25 4.37 -11.90
CA VAL A 317 -16.56 3.91 -11.39
C VAL A 317 -17.49 3.77 -12.59
N PRO A 318 -18.17 2.62 -12.78
CA PRO A 318 -19.22 2.51 -13.78
C PRO A 318 -20.28 3.60 -13.54
N LYS A 319 -20.67 4.29 -14.62
CA LYS A 319 -21.75 5.28 -14.56
C LYS A 319 -23.08 4.60 -14.29
#